data_7596586f88e5f694c755033aa504f699
#
_entry.id   7596586f88e5f694c755033aa504f699
#
_cell.length_a   1.000
_cell.length_b   1.000
_cell.length_c   1.000
_cell.angle_alpha   90.00
_cell.angle_beta   90.00
_cell.angle_gamma   90.00
#
_symmetry.space_group_name_H-M   'P 1'
#
loop_
_entity.id
_entity.type
_entity.pdbx_description
1 polymer ?
#
loop_
_entity_poly.entity_id
_entity_poly.type
_entity_poly.pdbx_seq_one_letter_code
_entity_poly.pdbx_strand_id
1 'polypeptide(L)'
;ETAKITDGNDAYLKYTEGTGGINQFFVSVGHSVGKNLSAGLTGSWLFGSLQRNTSYYSSSLALDILKEDRDFYTGGNFKGGIQYYTDASSNRKWKHSIGLTGTISTGLNGQLTSTYSENSVVLVKNLTDNRRFELPVQAGLSYTATRKNKLSFSTEANYYYWKYQDLDYKNSYTAPGFRLSAGMEYSFKQTTYQGLLEKTFLGWGVNAEESYMRINGKPVRDYSVSFGGGFSPARTISLYGGVELGIKGDRAGQYRENYTQFIFGLTVKDIWLGTKKFGRYN
;
A
#
# COMPACT_ATOMS: atom_id res chain seq x y z
N GLU A 1 2.91 -10.82 19.67
CA GLU A 1 3.63 -10.17 20.79
C GLU A 1 3.43 -10.99 22.06
N THR A 2 4.51 -11.24 22.79
CA THR A 2 4.47 -11.97 24.06
C THR A 2 4.96 -11.05 25.18
N ALA A 3 4.18 -10.92 26.24
CA ALA A 3 4.54 -10.13 27.40
C ALA A 3 4.28 -10.93 28.69
N LYS A 4 5.22 -10.85 29.64
CA LYS A 4 5.02 -11.39 30.99
C LYS A 4 4.44 -10.28 31.87
N ILE A 5 3.28 -10.54 32.47
CA ILE A 5 2.59 -9.62 33.39
C ILE A 5 2.65 -10.27 34.76
N THR A 6 3.05 -9.52 35.78
CA THR A 6 3.07 -9.97 37.18
C THR A 6 2.05 -9.15 37.96
N ASP A 7 1.12 -9.82 38.62
CA ASP A 7 0.14 -9.22 39.52
C ASP A 7 0.24 -9.92 40.86
N GLY A 8 0.82 -9.24 41.85
CA GLY A 8 1.13 -9.83 43.13
C GLY A 8 2.14 -11.00 43.01
N ASN A 9 1.73 -12.16 43.50
CA ASN A 9 2.52 -13.42 43.45
C ASN A 9 2.30 -14.24 42.16
N ASP A 10 1.34 -13.82 41.31
CA ASP A 10 0.98 -14.57 40.13
C ASP A 10 1.63 -13.99 38.87
N ALA A 11 2.14 -14.87 38.01
CA ALA A 11 2.73 -14.53 36.74
C ALA A 11 1.84 -15.02 35.59
N TYR A 12 1.43 -14.07 34.74
CA TYR A 12 0.64 -14.35 33.54
C TYR A 12 1.48 -14.17 32.31
N LEU A 13 1.37 -15.09 31.37
CA LEU A 13 1.92 -14.95 30.03
C LEU A 13 0.80 -14.41 29.13
N LYS A 14 0.96 -13.19 28.63
CA LYS A 14 0.09 -12.59 27.63
C LYS A 14 0.64 -12.83 26.25
N TYR A 15 -0.14 -13.45 25.39
CA TYR A 15 0.15 -13.62 23.98
C TYR A 15 -0.90 -12.89 23.16
N THR A 16 -0.46 -12.05 22.19
CA THR A 16 -1.36 -11.31 21.31
C THR A 16 -1.00 -11.59 19.87
N GLU A 17 -2.00 -11.99 19.08
CA GLU A 17 -1.88 -12.26 17.65
C GLU A 17 -2.95 -11.47 16.89
N GLY A 18 -2.56 -10.89 15.77
CA GLY A 18 -3.45 -10.19 14.85
C GLY A 18 -3.50 -10.91 13.50
N THR A 19 -4.70 -11.08 12.96
CA THR A 19 -4.95 -11.68 11.66
C THR A 19 -6.01 -10.89 10.89
N GLY A 20 -6.16 -11.17 9.58
CA GLY A 20 -7.15 -10.53 8.73
C GLY A 20 -6.57 -9.51 7.77
N GLY A 21 -7.47 -8.75 7.14
CA GLY A 21 -7.08 -7.74 6.15
C GLY A 21 -8.27 -6.99 5.59
N ILE A 22 -7.98 -5.86 4.96
CA ILE A 22 -8.95 -5.05 4.23
C ILE A 22 -8.72 -5.28 2.73
N ASN A 23 -9.78 -5.67 2.03
CA ASN A 23 -9.80 -5.85 0.58
C ASN A 23 -10.32 -4.58 -0.08
N GLN A 24 -9.91 -4.37 -1.32
CA GLN A 24 -10.35 -3.25 -2.13
C GLN A 24 -10.86 -3.75 -3.48
N PHE A 25 -12.09 -3.38 -3.81
CA PHE A 25 -12.62 -3.43 -5.17
C PHE A 25 -12.63 -2.01 -5.73
N PHE A 26 -12.16 -1.80 -6.96
CA PHE A 26 -12.11 -0.47 -7.54
C PHE A 26 -12.46 -0.46 -9.03
N VAL A 27 -12.98 0.68 -9.48
CA VAL A 27 -13.22 1.00 -10.89
C VAL A 27 -12.56 2.33 -11.20
N SER A 28 -11.85 2.38 -12.31
CA SER A 28 -11.13 3.57 -12.77
C SER A 28 -11.57 3.96 -14.17
N VAL A 29 -11.71 5.28 -14.38
CA VAL A 29 -11.95 5.86 -15.70
C VAL A 29 -10.92 6.94 -15.94
N GLY A 30 -10.29 6.92 -17.11
CA GLY A 30 -9.31 7.93 -17.53
C GLY A 30 -9.60 8.41 -18.94
N HIS A 31 -9.36 9.70 -19.17
CA HIS A 31 -9.57 10.33 -20.46
C HIS A 31 -8.45 11.33 -20.77
N SER A 32 -8.04 11.37 -22.03
CA SER A 32 -7.09 12.38 -22.52
C SER A 32 -7.84 13.65 -22.92
N VAL A 33 -7.53 14.76 -22.26
CA VAL A 33 -8.10 16.08 -22.54
C VAL A 33 -7.13 16.84 -23.45
N GLY A 34 -7.30 16.64 -24.75
CA GLY A 34 -6.39 17.22 -25.73
C GLY A 34 -5.07 16.44 -25.90
N LYS A 35 -4.01 17.14 -26.35
CA LYS A 35 -2.73 16.50 -26.75
C LYS A 35 -1.78 16.24 -25.60
N ASN A 36 -1.88 17.00 -24.51
CA ASN A 36 -0.85 17.06 -23.47
C ASN A 36 -1.39 16.85 -22.06
N LEU A 37 -2.71 16.69 -21.91
CA LEU A 37 -3.37 16.59 -20.62
C LEU A 37 -4.21 15.32 -20.57
N SER A 38 -4.18 14.61 -19.46
CA SER A 38 -5.11 13.55 -19.14
C SER A 38 -5.65 13.72 -17.72
N ALA A 39 -6.86 13.24 -17.50
CA ALA A 39 -7.50 13.22 -16.20
C ALA A 39 -8.11 11.84 -15.94
N GLY A 40 -8.21 11.46 -14.67
CA GLY A 40 -8.78 10.19 -14.28
C GLY A 40 -9.43 10.24 -12.90
N LEU A 41 -10.40 9.37 -12.71
CA LEU A 41 -11.11 9.16 -11.47
C LEU A 41 -11.14 7.68 -11.15
N THR A 42 -11.00 7.35 -9.87
CA THR A 42 -11.12 5.99 -9.33
C THR A 42 -12.09 6.00 -8.16
N GLY A 43 -13.10 5.16 -8.20
CA GLY A 43 -13.95 4.85 -7.07
C GLY A 43 -13.57 3.48 -6.50
N SER A 44 -13.46 3.38 -5.19
CA SER A 44 -13.09 2.13 -4.52
C SER A 44 -14.04 1.82 -3.38
N TRP A 45 -14.34 0.53 -3.23
CA TRP A 45 -15.02 -0.01 -2.08
C TRP A 45 -14.04 -0.86 -1.26
N LEU A 46 -13.94 -0.54 0.03
CA LEU A 46 -13.07 -1.19 0.99
C LEU A 46 -13.92 -2.04 1.92
N PHE A 47 -13.53 -3.29 2.15
CA PHE A 47 -14.23 -4.21 3.03
C PHE A 47 -13.29 -5.27 3.57
N GLY A 48 -13.57 -5.78 4.77
CA GLY A 48 -12.77 -6.85 5.35
C GLY A 48 -12.95 -6.98 6.85
N SER A 49 -12.21 -7.89 7.44
CA SER A 49 -12.20 -8.11 8.88
C SER A 49 -10.79 -8.17 9.43
N LEU A 50 -10.62 -7.57 10.61
CA LEU A 50 -9.42 -7.68 11.41
C LEU A 50 -9.77 -8.44 12.68
N GLN A 51 -8.95 -9.40 13.07
CA GLN A 51 -9.14 -10.19 14.26
C GLN A 51 -7.91 -10.08 15.15
N ARG A 52 -8.13 -9.83 16.43
CA ARG A 52 -7.10 -9.80 17.45
C ARG A 52 -7.43 -10.80 18.54
N ASN A 53 -6.58 -11.80 18.69
CA ASN A 53 -6.66 -12.81 19.74
C ASN A 53 -5.68 -12.44 20.84
N THR A 54 -6.15 -12.35 22.07
CA THR A 54 -5.32 -12.12 23.24
C THR A 54 -5.55 -13.25 24.23
N SER A 55 -4.52 -14.07 24.44
CA SER A 55 -4.54 -15.17 25.40
C SER A 55 -3.77 -14.78 26.66
N TYR A 56 -4.33 -15.07 27.79
CA TYR A 56 -3.71 -14.96 29.10
C TYR A 56 -3.60 -16.36 29.70
N TYR A 57 -2.39 -16.80 29.92
CA TYR A 57 -2.10 -18.11 30.48
C TYR A 57 -1.41 -17.98 31.82
N SER A 58 -1.91 -18.70 32.83
CA SER A 58 -1.27 -18.84 34.14
C SER A 58 -1.12 -20.32 34.49
N SER A 59 0.14 -20.76 34.64
CA SER A 59 0.42 -22.13 35.03
C SER A 59 0.06 -22.44 36.51
N SER A 60 0.12 -21.42 37.38
CA SER A 60 -0.19 -21.54 38.79
C SER A 60 -1.68 -21.73 39.05
N LEU A 61 -2.53 -21.14 38.21
CA LEU A 61 -3.99 -21.18 38.36
C LEU A 61 -4.66 -22.16 37.41
N ALA A 62 -3.91 -22.85 36.53
CA ALA A 62 -4.44 -23.66 35.43
C ALA A 62 -5.51 -22.91 34.61
N LEU A 63 -5.29 -21.60 34.40
CA LEU A 63 -6.24 -20.70 33.78
C LEU A 63 -5.77 -20.33 32.39
N ASP A 64 -6.64 -20.51 31.39
CA ASP A 64 -6.46 -20.03 30.00
C ASP A 64 -7.67 -19.18 29.65
N ILE A 65 -7.41 -17.85 29.54
CA ILE A 65 -8.42 -16.88 29.11
C ILE A 65 -8.08 -16.41 27.71
N LEU A 66 -8.99 -16.62 26.76
CA LEU A 66 -8.92 -16.11 25.40
C LEU A 66 -9.92 -14.98 25.20
N LYS A 67 -9.41 -13.82 24.82
CA LYS A 67 -10.21 -12.71 24.30
C LYS A 67 -10.03 -12.64 22.79
N GLU A 68 -11.09 -12.83 22.03
CA GLU A 68 -11.15 -12.66 20.59
C GLU A 68 -11.91 -11.39 20.27
N ASP A 69 -11.25 -10.41 19.68
CA ASP A 69 -11.83 -9.18 19.14
C ASP A 69 -11.84 -9.29 17.62
N ARG A 70 -13.03 -9.26 17.01
CA ARG A 70 -13.21 -9.26 15.55
C ARG A 70 -13.90 -7.99 15.13
N ASP A 71 -13.21 -7.20 14.33
CA ASP A 71 -13.71 -5.98 13.70
C ASP A 71 -14.02 -6.25 12.23
N PHE A 72 -15.24 -5.98 11.78
CA PHE A 72 -15.62 -5.97 10.38
C PHE A 72 -15.73 -4.54 9.89
N TYR A 73 -15.02 -4.19 8.81
CA TYR A 73 -14.97 -2.85 8.27
C TYR A 73 -15.52 -2.76 6.84
N THR A 74 -16.20 -1.64 6.55
CA THR A 74 -16.60 -1.27 5.19
C THR A 74 -16.51 0.25 5.00
N GLY A 75 -16.16 0.68 3.77
CA GLY A 75 -16.03 2.10 3.47
C GLY A 75 -15.78 2.37 2.00
N GLY A 76 -15.73 3.64 1.63
CA GLY A 76 -15.46 4.12 0.28
C GLY A 76 -14.21 4.99 0.21
N ASN A 77 -13.59 5.00 -0.96
CA ASN A 77 -12.42 5.81 -1.26
C ASN A 77 -12.55 6.33 -2.71
N PHE A 78 -12.31 7.62 -2.91
CA PHE A 78 -12.33 8.29 -4.21
C PHE A 78 -10.98 8.94 -4.48
N LYS A 79 -10.38 8.61 -5.61
CA LYS A 79 -9.11 9.17 -6.05
C LYS A 79 -9.31 9.88 -7.39
N GLY A 80 -8.89 11.15 -7.47
CA GLY A 80 -8.81 11.92 -8.71
C GLY A 80 -7.36 12.22 -9.06
N GLY A 81 -7.08 12.41 -10.35
CA GLY A 81 -5.75 12.79 -10.81
C GLY A 81 -5.79 13.49 -12.15
N ILE A 82 -4.81 14.35 -12.34
CA ILE A 82 -4.50 15.01 -13.62
C ILE A 82 -3.03 14.79 -13.94
N GLN A 83 -2.72 14.65 -15.22
CA GLN A 83 -1.37 14.47 -15.70
C GLN A 83 -1.14 15.35 -16.93
N TYR A 84 -0.12 16.19 -16.87
CA TYR A 84 0.40 16.90 -18.00
C TYR A 84 1.65 16.20 -18.54
N TYR A 85 1.75 16.06 -19.84
CA TYR A 85 2.92 15.46 -20.48
C TYR A 85 3.28 16.21 -21.76
N THR A 86 4.57 16.21 -22.08
CA THR A 86 5.04 16.78 -23.35
C THR A 86 4.60 15.90 -24.51
N ASP A 87 4.16 16.51 -25.61
CA ASP A 87 3.64 15.79 -26.78
C ASP A 87 4.60 14.69 -27.24
N ALA A 88 4.06 13.49 -27.42
CA ALA A 88 4.79 12.34 -27.92
C ALA A 88 5.27 12.51 -29.39
N SER A 89 4.63 13.37 -30.18
CA SER A 89 5.01 13.71 -31.56
C SER A 89 6.23 14.61 -31.65
N SER A 90 6.59 15.27 -30.56
CA SER A 90 7.77 16.14 -30.48
C SER A 90 9.06 15.31 -30.63
N ASN A 91 9.91 15.62 -31.59
CA ASN A 91 11.22 15.00 -31.81
C ASN A 91 12.24 15.38 -30.71
N ARG A 92 11.76 15.70 -29.50
CA ARG A 92 12.58 16.09 -28.36
C ARG A 92 13.32 14.88 -27.80
N LYS A 93 14.57 15.09 -27.40
CA LYS A 93 15.39 14.06 -26.74
C LYS A 93 14.83 13.64 -25.37
N TRP A 94 14.14 14.55 -24.69
CA TRP A 94 13.51 14.35 -23.39
C TRP A 94 12.01 14.57 -23.45
N LYS A 95 11.27 13.71 -22.82
CA LYS A 95 9.82 13.81 -22.56
C LYS A 95 9.62 13.98 -21.07
N HIS A 96 8.74 14.89 -20.70
CA HIS A 96 8.45 15.21 -19.31
C HIS A 96 6.98 14.92 -19.02
N SER A 97 6.70 14.46 -17.81
CA SER A 97 5.36 14.28 -17.31
C SER A 97 5.29 14.78 -15.87
N ILE A 98 4.22 15.50 -15.54
CA ILE A 98 3.91 15.97 -14.19
C ILE A 98 2.53 15.45 -13.87
N GLY A 99 2.37 14.81 -12.73
CA GLY A 99 1.09 14.30 -12.24
C GLY A 99 0.73 14.90 -10.90
N LEU A 100 -0.54 15.23 -10.72
CA LEU A 100 -1.14 15.63 -9.45
C LEU A 100 -2.27 14.66 -9.13
N THR A 101 -2.33 14.15 -7.90
CA THR A 101 -3.37 13.25 -7.43
C THR A 101 -3.92 13.71 -6.10
N GLY A 102 -5.20 13.45 -5.88
CA GLY A 102 -5.87 13.66 -4.60
C GLY A 102 -6.76 12.46 -4.27
N THR A 103 -6.80 12.08 -3.00
CA THR A 103 -7.65 11.00 -2.51
C THR A 103 -8.42 11.47 -1.31
N ILE A 104 -9.73 11.21 -1.32
CA ILE A 104 -10.64 11.44 -0.18
C ILE A 104 -11.30 10.11 0.19
N SER A 105 -11.53 9.90 1.48
CA SER A 105 -12.15 8.69 1.99
C SER A 105 -13.35 9.03 2.86
N THR A 106 -14.35 8.14 2.83
CA THR A 106 -15.52 8.23 3.71
C THR A 106 -15.23 7.75 5.15
N GLY A 107 -14.02 7.22 5.40
CA GLY A 107 -13.72 6.43 6.57
C GLY A 107 -14.23 4.99 6.46
N LEU A 108 -13.80 4.15 7.39
CA LEU A 108 -14.27 2.77 7.52
C LEU A 108 -15.26 2.69 8.69
N ASN A 109 -16.50 2.31 8.38
CA ASN A 109 -17.48 1.98 9.40
C ASN A 109 -17.26 0.52 9.80
N GLY A 110 -17.19 0.27 11.10
CA GLY A 110 -16.88 -1.05 11.63
C GLY A 110 -17.87 -1.51 12.70
N GLN A 111 -17.93 -2.82 12.90
CA GLN A 111 -18.63 -3.47 14.00
C GLN A 111 -17.65 -4.38 14.72
N LEU A 112 -17.48 -4.14 16.01
CA LEU A 112 -16.66 -4.99 16.88
C LEU A 112 -17.51 -6.10 17.48
N THR A 113 -17.02 -7.33 17.40
CA THR A 113 -17.52 -8.47 18.19
C THR A 113 -16.41 -8.94 19.10
N SER A 114 -16.61 -8.87 20.41
CA SER A 114 -15.69 -9.42 21.40
C SER A 114 -16.25 -10.71 21.98
N THR A 115 -15.42 -11.76 21.99
CA THR A 115 -15.74 -13.04 22.61
C THR A 115 -14.72 -13.34 23.70
N TYR A 116 -15.19 -13.71 24.88
CA TYR A 116 -14.35 -14.12 26.00
C TYR A 116 -14.60 -15.58 26.27
N SER A 117 -13.54 -16.36 26.35
CA SER A 117 -13.58 -17.78 26.66
C SER A 117 -12.62 -18.11 27.81
N GLU A 118 -13.00 -19.01 28.68
CA GLU A 118 -12.17 -19.58 29.73
C GLU A 118 -12.11 -21.10 29.55
N ASN A 119 -10.89 -21.65 29.51
CA ASN A 119 -10.66 -23.06 29.29
C ASN A 119 -11.53 -23.66 28.15
N SER A 120 -11.58 -22.92 27.01
CA SER A 120 -12.37 -23.26 25.83
C SER A 120 -13.90 -23.12 25.95
N VAL A 121 -14.43 -22.66 27.10
CA VAL A 121 -15.86 -22.40 27.29
C VAL A 121 -16.10 -20.89 27.02
N VAL A 122 -17.04 -20.59 26.11
CA VAL A 122 -17.43 -19.18 25.84
C VAL A 122 -18.25 -18.65 27.00
N LEU A 123 -17.73 -17.66 27.70
CA LEU A 123 -18.39 -17.00 28.82
C LEU A 123 -19.28 -15.85 28.37
N VAL A 124 -18.77 -15.01 27.49
CA VAL A 124 -19.45 -13.79 27.02
C VAL A 124 -19.17 -13.58 25.54
N LYS A 125 -20.23 -13.23 24.81
CA LYS A 125 -20.14 -12.71 23.44
C LYS A 125 -20.92 -11.41 23.35
N ASN A 126 -20.22 -10.31 23.18
CA ASN A 126 -20.80 -8.98 23.08
C ASN A 126 -20.59 -8.40 21.68
N LEU A 127 -21.67 -7.89 21.09
CA LEU A 127 -21.60 -7.00 19.92
C LEU A 127 -21.51 -5.58 20.48
N THR A 128 -20.40 -4.92 20.22
CA THR A 128 -20.23 -3.51 20.57
C THR A 128 -20.56 -2.66 19.36
N ASP A 129 -21.21 -1.50 19.60
CA ASP A 129 -21.64 -0.59 18.57
C ASP A 129 -20.48 -0.01 17.74
N ASN A 130 -20.88 0.44 16.58
CA ASN A 130 -20.18 1.12 15.49
C ASN A 130 -18.85 1.77 15.84
N ARG A 131 -17.77 1.14 15.45
CA ARG A 131 -16.45 1.78 15.36
C ARG A 131 -16.31 2.50 14.03
N ARG A 132 -15.67 3.64 14.04
CA ARG A 132 -15.30 4.36 12.82
C ARG A 132 -13.80 4.56 12.81
N PHE A 133 -13.17 4.10 11.75
CA PHE A 133 -11.76 4.33 11.52
C PHE A 133 -11.62 5.35 10.38
N GLU A 134 -11.05 6.50 10.67
CA GLU A 134 -10.83 7.55 9.66
C GLU A 134 -9.63 7.21 8.80
N LEU A 135 -9.81 7.21 7.50
CA LEU A 135 -8.72 7.08 6.54
C LEU A 135 -8.19 8.46 6.14
N PRO A 136 -6.93 8.58 5.72
CA PRO A 136 -6.33 9.87 5.43
C PRO A 136 -6.88 10.48 4.14
N VAL A 137 -6.91 11.80 4.10
CA VAL A 137 -6.90 12.55 2.85
C VAL A 137 -5.47 12.56 2.33
N GLN A 138 -5.29 12.30 1.03
CA GLN A 138 -3.97 12.21 0.42
C GLN A 138 -3.82 13.18 -0.74
N ALA A 139 -2.64 13.76 -0.87
CA ALA A 139 -2.24 14.55 -2.03
C ALA A 139 -0.90 14.04 -2.53
N GLY A 140 -0.76 13.87 -3.84
CA GLY A 140 0.44 13.37 -4.47
C GLY A 140 0.87 14.24 -5.64
N LEU A 141 2.16 14.51 -5.75
CA LEU A 141 2.81 15.18 -6.86
C LEU A 141 3.87 14.24 -7.43
N SER A 142 3.88 14.06 -8.74
CA SER A 142 4.88 13.23 -9.42
C SER A 142 5.49 13.95 -10.61
N TYR A 143 6.76 13.65 -10.85
CA TYR A 143 7.48 14.12 -12.03
C TYR A 143 8.27 12.96 -12.64
N THR A 144 8.19 12.83 -13.97
CA THR A 144 8.95 11.84 -14.72
C THR A 144 9.61 12.50 -15.92
N ALA A 145 10.90 12.22 -16.12
CA ALA A 145 11.66 12.61 -17.30
C ALA A 145 12.18 11.36 -18.01
N THR A 146 11.83 11.19 -19.29
CA THR A 146 12.22 10.03 -20.09
C THR A 146 13.06 10.45 -21.28
N ARG A 147 14.23 9.85 -21.44
CA ARG A 147 15.15 10.09 -22.54
C ARG A 147 15.11 8.95 -23.56
N LYS A 148 14.82 9.30 -24.82
CA LYS A 148 14.80 8.36 -25.96
C LYS A 148 13.95 7.10 -25.68
N ASN A 149 12.95 7.19 -24.85
CA ASN A 149 12.10 6.08 -24.38
C ASN A 149 12.89 4.90 -23.75
N LYS A 150 14.11 5.13 -23.29
CA LYS A 150 14.97 4.09 -22.69
C LYS A 150 15.33 4.36 -21.25
N LEU A 151 15.69 5.59 -20.92
CA LEU A 151 16.09 5.99 -19.58
C LEU A 151 15.00 6.88 -18.99
N SER A 152 14.46 6.52 -17.85
CA SER A 152 13.45 7.27 -17.12
C SER A 152 13.93 7.60 -15.72
N PHE A 153 13.76 8.85 -15.31
CA PHE A 153 13.91 9.32 -13.94
C PHE A 153 12.52 9.69 -13.42
N SER A 154 12.17 9.22 -12.26
CA SER A 154 10.89 9.55 -11.63
C SER A 154 11.11 9.99 -10.19
N THR A 155 10.34 10.97 -9.75
CA THR A 155 10.25 11.37 -8.36
C THR A 155 8.79 11.61 -7.99
N GLU A 156 8.46 11.30 -6.74
CA GLU A 156 7.11 11.42 -6.22
C GLU A 156 7.14 11.91 -4.79
N ALA A 157 6.22 12.83 -4.47
CA ALA A 157 5.98 13.33 -3.13
C ALA A 157 4.51 13.09 -2.79
N ASN A 158 4.24 12.41 -1.68
CA ASN A 158 2.91 12.16 -1.17
C ASN A 158 2.79 12.72 0.23
N TYR A 159 1.66 13.39 0.48
CA TYR A 159 1.27 13.88 1.78
C TYR A 159 -0.01 13.19 2.22
N TYR A 160 -0.03 12.71 3.47
CA TYR A 160 -1.13 11.99 4.09
C TYR A 160 -1.63 12.80 5.28
N TYR A 161 -2.81 13.37 5.16
CA TYR A 161 -3.45 14.07 6.26
C TYR A 161 -4.31 13.09 7.06
N TRP A 162 -3.78 12.64 8.20
CA TRP A 162 -4.49 11.83 9.17
C TRP A 162 -5.06 12.71 10.27
N LYS A 163 -6.33 12.49 10.61
CA LYS A 163 -6.89 13.03 11.83
C LYS A 163 -6.28 12.31 13.02
N TYR A 164 -6.18 13.00 14.15
CA TYR A 164 -5.75 12.38 15.39
C TYR A 164 -6.70 11.24 15.78
N GLN A 165 -6.15 10.05 16.01
CA GLN A 165 -6.83 8.88 16.54
C GLN A 165 -5.86 8.17 17.48
N ASP A 166 -6.32 7.86 18.68
CA ASP A 166 -5.60 6.99 19.61
C ASP A 166 -5.61 5.56 19.06
N LEU A 167 -4.47 4.89 19.10
CA LEU A 167 -4.32 3.54 18.55
C LEU A 167 -4.34 2.45 19.63
N ASP A 168 -4.65 2.78 20.89
CA ASP A 168 -4.68 1.86 22.05
C ASP A 168 -3.38 1.03 22.21
N TYR A 169 -2.25 1.55 21.73
CA TYR A 169 -0.98 0.85 21.77
C TYR A 169 0.16 1.77 22.20
N LYS A 170 0.80 1.50 23.33
CA LYS A 170 2.05 2.14 23.81
C LYS A 170 2.09 3.67 23.58
N ASN A 171 1.08 4.42 23.95
CA ASN A 171 1.00 5.87 23.74
C ASN A 171 1.16 6.24 22.25
N SER A 172 0.52 5.48 21.35
CA SER A 172 0.58 5.74 19.93
C SER A 172 -0.69 6.40 19.41
N TYR A 173 -0.53 7.29 18.44
CA TYR A 173 -1.63 8.00 17.79
C TYR A 173 -1.29 8.31 16.33
N THR A 174 -2.32 8.64 15.56
CA THR A 174 -2.17 9.04 14.16
C THR A 174 -1.88 10.54 14.04
N ALA A 175 -1.02 10.90 13.08
CA ALA A 175 -0.68 12.28 12.73
C ALA A 175 -0.38 12.37 11.22
N PRO A 176 -0.34 13.56 10.63
CA PRO A 176 0.08 13.71 9.24
C PRO A 176 1.45 13.08 8.97
N GLY A 177 1.59 12.50 7.80
CA GLY A 177 2.81 11.87 7.32
C GLY A 177 3.12 12.29 5.89
N PHE A 178 4.33 11.99 5.42
CA PHE A 178 4.72 12.22 4.04
C PHE A 178 5.65 11.12 3.55
N ARG A 179 5.68 10.93 2.21
CA ARG A 179 6.60 10.03 1.53
C ARG A 179 7.24 10.74 0.36
N LEU A 180 8.54 10.61 0.24
CA LEU A 180 9.34 11.05 -0.90
C LEU A 180 10.00 9.84 -1.53
N SER A 181 9.84 9.68 -2.84
CA SER A 181 10.45 8.58 -3.58
C SER A 181 11.14 9.12 -4.81
N ALA A 182 12.27 8.54 -5.16
CA ALA A 182 12.96 8.82 -6.41
C ALA A 182 13.50 7.52 -7.00
N GLY A 183 13.47 7.42 -8.33
CA GLY A 183 13.94 6.22 -9.01
C GLY A 183 14.43 6.48 -10.41
N MET A 184 15.19 5.53 -10.91
CA MET A 184 15.67 5.48 -12.27
C MET A 184 15.41 4.11 -12.87
N GLU A 185 14.98 4.07 -14.12
CA GLU A 185 14.76 2.85 -14.89
C GLU A 185 15.46 2.95 -16.24
N TYR A 186 16.10 1.87 -16.63
CA TYR A 186 16.65 1.69 -17.96
C TYR A 186 15.97 0.53 -18.67
N SER A 187 15.32 0.82 -19.81
CA SER A 187 14.58 -0.14 -20.63
C SER A 187 15.38 -0.54 -21.87
N PHE A 188 15.60 -1.83 -22.04
CA PHE A 188 16.19 -2.43 -23.24
C PHE A 188 15.08 -2.71 -24.25
N LYS A 189 14.88 -1.78 -25.19
CA LYS A 189 13.83 -1.89 -26.22
C LYS A 189 14.39 -2.45 -27.50
N GLN A 190 13.67 -3.39 -28.08
CA GLN A 190 13.97 -3.97 -29.39
C GLN A 190 12.90 -3.55 -30.39
N THR A 191 13.32 -3.09 -31.56
CA THR A 191 12.40 -2.83 -32.68
C THR A 191 12.02 -4.12 -33.35
N THR A 192 10.73 -4.41 -33.44
CA THR A 192 10.19 -5.56 -34.15
C THR A 192 9.33 -5.09 -35.31
N TYR A 193 8.99 -5.98 -36.27
CA TYR A 193 8.09 -5.66 -37.39
C TYR A 193 6.75 -5.03 -36.97
N GLN A 194 6.34 -5.26 -35.74
CA GLN A 194 5.08 -4.76 -35.18
C GLN A 194 5.26 -3.58 -34.22
N GLY A 195 6.46 -2.94 -34.19
CA GLY A 195 6.79 -1.78 -33.36
C GLY A 195 7.79 -2.06 -32.25
N LEU A 196 7.94 -1.12 -31.34
CA LEU A 196 8.90 -1.18 -30.24
C LEU A 196 8.40 -2.17 -29.18
N LEU A 197 9.19 -3.21 -28.88
CA LEU A 197 8.96 -4.15 -27.78
C LEU A 197 9.97 -3.87 -26.67
N GLU A 198 9.47 -3.66 -25.45
CA GLU A 198 10.30 -3.65 -24.27
C GLU A 198 10.62 -5.07 -23.86
N LYS A 199 11.88 -5.46 -24.02
CA LYS A 199 12.30 -6.84 -23.75
C LYS A 199 12.74 -7.04 -22.32
N THR A 200 13.45 -6.09 -21.77
CA THR A 200 13.98 -6.13 -20.41
C THR A 200 14.10 -4.72 -19.86
N PHE A 201 13.89 -4.54 -18.58
CA PHE A 201 14.20 -3.30 -17.88
C PHE A 201 14.92 -3.59 -16.56
N LEU A 202 15.71 -2.63 -16.13
CA LEU A 202 16.35 -2.60 -14.81
C LEU A 202 16.03 -1.26 -14.15
N GLY A 203 15.74 -1.29 -12.86
CA GLY A 203 15.39 -0.11 -12.10
C GLY A 203 15.98 -0.14 -10.71
N TRP A 204 16.17 1.04 -10.14
CA TRP A 204 16.55 1.24 -8.76
C TRP A 204 15.88 2.49 -8.22
N GLY A 205 15.67 2.52 -6.92
CA GLY A 205 14.97 3.59 -6.25
C GLY A 205 15.40 3.78 -4.82
N VAL A 206 15.02 4.94 -4.29
CA VAL A 206 15.16 5.30 -2.89
C VAL A 206 13.84 5.84 -2.39
N ASN A 207 13.51 5.55 -1.14
CA ASN A 207 12.29 6.01 -0.51
C ASN A 207 12.62 6.54 0.89
N ALA A 208 11.97 7.64 1.26
CA ALA A 208 11.99 8.22 2.59
C ALA A 208 10.56 8.53 3.01
N GLU A 209 10.11 7.93 4.10
CA GLU A 209 8.76 8.10 4.61
C GLU A 209 8.78 8.50 6.07
N GLU A 210 7.96 9.48 6.42
CA GLU A 210 7.54 9.72 7.78
C GLU A 210 6.11 9.20 7.93
N SER A 211 5.98 8.07 8.61
CA SER A 211 4.71 7.38 8.80
C SER A 211 3.69 8.26 9.54
N TYR A 212 2.43 7.97 9.33
CA TYR A 212 1.33 8.56 10.10
C TYR A 212 1.33 8.18 11.58
N MET A 213 2.05 7.14 11.96
CA MET A 213 2.09 6.65 13.35
C MET A 213 3.12 7.44 14.17
N ARG A 214 2.69 7.89 15.33
CA ARG A 214 3.54 8.45 16.37
C ARG A 214 3.57 7.50 17.56
N ILE A 215 4.75 7.19 18.07
CA ILE A 215 4.96 6.36 19.26
C ILE A 215 5.70 7.24 20.29
N ASN A 216 5.12 7.43 21.46
CA ASN A 216 5.65 8.34 22.48
C ASN A 216 5.96 9.74 21.93
N GLY A 217 5.08 10.28 21.07
CA GLY A 217 5.22 11.58 20.41
C GLY A 217 6.22 11.66 19.26
N LYS A 218 6.96 10.58 18.96
CA LYS A 218 7.98 10.54 17.89
C LYS A 218 7.44 9.90 16.62
N PRO A 219 7.78 10.44 15.43
CA PRO A 219 7.41 9.83 14.16
C PRO A 219 8.17 8.51 13.92
N VAL A 220 7.47 7.53 13.37
CA VAL A 220 8.12 6.33 12.82
C VAL A 220 8.59 6.66 11.41
N ARG A 221 9.91 6.68 11.18
CA ARG A 221 10.52 6.95 9.87
C ARG A 221 10.92 5.67 9.20
N ASP A 222 10.80 5.64 7.87
CA ASP A 222 11.19 4.52 7.03
C ASP A 222 12.10 5.03 5.90
N TYR A 223 13.25 4.39 5.73
CA TYR A 223 14.19 4.68 4.65
C TYR A 223 14.52 3.38 3.95
N SER A 224 14.32 3.35 2.63
CA SER A 224 14.60 2.14 1.87
C SER A 224 15.32 2.44 0.56
N VAL A 225 16.01 1.43 0.07
CA VAL A 225 16.56 1.36 -1.27
C VAL A 225 16.01 0.13 -1.95
N SER A 226 15.67 0.25 -3.23
CA SER A 226 15.11 -0.83 -4.01
C SER A 226 15.91 -1.06 -5.30
N PHE A 227 15.98 -2.30 -5.72
CA PHE A 227 16.57 -2.72 -6.97
C PHE A 227 15.68 -3.79 -7.60
N GLY A 228 15.43 -3.69 -8.90
CA GLY A 228 14.56 -4.64 -9.57
C GLY A 228 14.71 -4.61 -11.08
N GLY A 229 14.01 -5.52 -11.72
CA GLY A 229 13.97 -5.60 -13.17
C GLY A 229 12.85 -6.49 -13.66
N GLY A 230 12.66 -6.49 -14.97
CA GLY A 230 11.64 -7.29 -15.60
C GLY A 230 12.04 -7.74 -16.99
N PHE A 231 11.33 -8.75 -17.43
CA PHE A 231 11.53 -9.39 -18.72
C PHE A 231 10.17 -9.67 -19.35
N SER A 232 10.03 -9.31 -20.62
CA SER A 232 8.82 -9.58 -21.42
C SER A 232 9.13 -10.61 -22.50
N PRO A 233 8.85 -11.91 -22.25
CA PRO A 233 9.05 -12.96 -23.24
C PRO A 233 8.14 -12.79 -24.45
N ALA A 234 6.96 -12.21 -24.26
CA ALA A 234 5.97 -11.92 -25.27
C ALA A 234 5.37 -10.54 -25.06
N ARG A 235 4.66 -9.99 -26.05
CA ARG A 235 3.95 -8.71 -25.93
C ARG A 235 2.86 -8.70 -24.89
N THR A 236 2.29 -9.85 -24.65
CA THR A 236 1.15 -10.06 -23.76
C THR A 236 1.56 -10.42 -22.35
N ILE A 237 2.82 -10.79 -22.11
CA ILE A 237 3.30 -11.30 -20.83
C ILE A 237 4.54 -10.51 -20.40
N SER A 238 4.54 -10.03 -19.18
CA SER A 238 5.70 -9.41 -18.52
C SER A 238 5.87 -10.02 -17.13
N LEU A 239 7.10 -10.44 -16.84
CA LEU A 239 7.56 -10.93 -15.53
C LEU A 239 8.46 -9.86 -14.92
N TYR A 240 8.31 -9.59 -13.64
CA TYR A 240 9.20 -8.67 -12.93
C TYR A 240 9.47 -9.14 -11.51
N GLY A 241 10.62 -8.71 -11.01
CA GLY A 241 11.02 -9.00 -9.65
C GLY A 241 11.91 -7.89 -9.11
N GLY A 242 11.95 -7.76 -7.79
CA GLY A 242 12.77 -6.78 -7.11
C GLY A 242 13.01 -7.13 -5.66
N VAL A 243 13.98 -6.44 -5.09
CA VAL A 243 14.31 -6.46 -3.67
C VAL A 243 14.30 -5.04 -3.14
N GLU A 244 13.74 -4.88 -1.96
CA GLU A 244 13.78 -3.65 -1.18
C GLU A 244 14.45 -3.94 0.15
N LEU A 245 15.41 -3.10 0.52
CA LEU A 245 16.13 -3.13 1.79
C LEU A 245 15.81 -1.85 2.54
N GLY A 246 15.31 -1.95 3.75
CA GLY A 246 14.89 -0.76 4.50
C GLY A 246 15.16 -0.85 5.98
N ILE A 247 15.09 0.34 6.58
CA ILE A 247 15.22 0.56 8.02
C ILE A 247 14.02 1.38 8.46
N LYS A 248 13.21 0.81 9.34
CA LYS A 248 12.01 1.44 9.88
C LYS A 248 12.16 1.71 11.37
N GLY A 249 11.76 2.93 11.81
CA GLY A 249 11.85 3.37 13.19
C GLY A 249 13.15 4.04 13.54
N ASP A 250 13.33 4.37 14.83
CA ASP A 250 14.49 5.07 15.37
C ASP A 250 15.01 4.36 16.62
N ARG A 251 16.34 4.34 16.81
CA ARG A 251 17.00 3.81 18.03
C ARG A 251 16.54 4.52 19.31
N ALA A 252 16.31 5.83 19.22
CA ALA A 252 15.83 6.64 20.34
C ALA A 252 14.33 6.46 20.63
N GLY A 253 13.56 5.87 19.70
CA GLY A 253 12.10 5.64 19.78
C GLY A 253 11.70 4.27 20.34
N GLN A 254 12.64 3.44 20.80
CA GLN A 254 12.41 2.06 21.28
C GLN A 254 11.89 1.07 20.23
N TYR A 255 11.84 1.46 18.95
CA TYR A 255 11.45 0.59 17.86
C TYR A 255 12.37 0.82 16.65
N ARG A 256 13.09 -0.20 16.26
CA ARG A 256 13.88 -0.22 15.03
C ARG A 256 13.83 -1.61 14.41
N GLU A 257 13.49 -1.64 13.14
CA GLU A 257 13.43 -2.84 12.34
C GLU A 257 14.24 -2.65 11.06
N ASN A 258 15.08 -3.63 10.74
CA ASN A 258 15.69 -3.75 9.42
C ASN A 258 14.88 -4.81 8.66
N TYR A 259 14.47 -4.50 7.44
CA TYR A 259 13.68 -5.42 6.64
C TYR A 259 14.27 -5.64 5.25
N THR A 260 13.96 -6.80 4.71
CA THR A 260 14.20 -7.15 3.30
C THR A 260 12.89 -7.65 2.73
N GLN A 261 12.42 -7.00 1.67
CA GLN A 261 11.19 -7.37 0.98
C GLN A 261 11.52 -7.84 -0.43
N PHE A 262 10.99 -9.01 -0.82
CA PHE A 262 11.04 -9.52 -2.18
C PHE A 262 9.70 -9.29 -2.85
N ILE A 263 9.74 -8.77 -4.07
CA ILE A 263 8.55 -8.45 -4.87
C ILE A 263 8.64 -9.25 -6.16
N PHE A 264 7.58 -9.98 -6.50
CA PHE A 264 7.45 -10.69 -7.76
C PHE A 264 6.10 -10.37 -8.37
N GLY A 265 6.06 -10.23 -9.69
CA GLY A 265 4.83 -9.95 -10.39
C GLY A 265 4.80 -10.50 -11.80
N LEU A 266 3.58 -10.80 -12.23
CA LEU A 266 3.23 -11.22 -13.56
C LEU A 266 2.16 -10.27 -14.10
N THR A 267 2.40 -9.71 -15.27
CA THR A 267 1.39 -8.93 -15.99
C THR A 267 1.01 -9.64 -17.27
N VAL A 268 -0.29 -9.89 -17.44
CA VAL A 268 -0.87 -10.38 -18.70
C VAL A 268 -1.70 -9.25 -19.30
N LYS A 269 -1.39 -8.91 -20.57
CA LYS A 269 -2.08 -7.86 -21.34
C LYS A 269 -2.78 -8.49 -22.52
N ASP A 270 -4.07 -8.19 -22.70
CA ASP A 270 -4.81 -8.57 -23.89
C ASP A 270 -5.57 -7.37 -24.46
N ILE A 271 -5.82 -7.37 -25.76
CA ILE A 271 -6.55 -6.33 -26.46
C ILE A 271 -7.92 -6.91 -26.83
N TRP A 272 -8.91 -6.68 -25.96
CA TRP A 272 -10.27 -7.22 -26.12
C TRP A 272 -11.09 -6.54 -27.24
N LEU A 273 -10.71 -5.33 -27.67
CA LEU A 273 -11.41 -4.51 -28.65
C LEU A 273 -10.62 -4.30 -29.95
N GLY A 274 -9.72 -5.21 -30.27
CA GLY A 274 -9.09 -5.23 -31.59
C GLY A 274 -10.14 -5.59 -32.65
N THR A 275 -10.63 -4.62 -33.41
CA THR A 275 -11.39 -4.89 -34.65
C THR A 275 -10.51 -5.75 -35.54
N LYS A 276 -10.74 -7.05 -35.57
CA LYS A 276 -10.30 -7.91 -36.68
C LYS A 276 -10.98 -7.34 -37.93
N LYS A 277 -10.25 -6.61 -38.76
CA LYS A 277 -10.67 -6.39 -40.13
C LYS A 277 -10.74 -7.79 -40.76
N PHE A 278 -11.93 -8.34 -40.85
CA PHE A 278 -12.18 -9.49 -41.70
C PHE A 278 -11.83 -9.01 -43.11
N GLY A 279 -10.71 -9.46 -43.65
CA GLY A 279 -10.40 -9.27 -45.05
C GLY A 279 -11.52 -9.90 -45.84
N ARG A 280 -12.28 -9.09 -46.64
CA ARG A 280 -13.07 -9.64 -47.70
C ARG A 280 -12.13 -10.35 -48.65
N TYR A 281 -12.27 -11.66 -48.73
CA TYR A 281 -11.80 -12.40 -49.89
C TYR A 281 -12.64 -11.98 -51.08
N ASN A 282 -12.06 -11.27 -52.04
CA ASN A 282 -12.50 -11.25 -53.43
C ASN A 282 -11.66 -12.24 -54.20
#